data_2d262877302490f6731c71700243747f
#
_entry.id   2d262877302490f6731c71700243747f
#
_cell.length_a   1.000
_cell.length_b   1.000
_cell.length_c   1.000
_cell.angle_alpha   90.00
_cell.angle_beta   90.00
_cell.angle_gamma   90.00
#
_symmetry.space_group_name_H-M   'P 1'
#
loop_
_entity.id
_entity.type
_entity.pdbx_description
1 polymer ?
#
loop_
_entity_poly.entity_id
_entity_poly.type
_entity_poly.pdbx_seq_one_letter_code
_entity_poly.pdbx_strand_id
1 'polypeptide(L)'
;MVTVCERYEDDALMAEKYKIMKINVIGYIVNVYGCCFFFVFEGIRKRFSGSHFVTVVTYYPKYEDDSMPATTVRILATLILYMMMLTMIYSADTFTMVYLIMYKYKFITLKKYFENLREEFFALIDRGEHDMATEKLADGLVEGIKMHHALIGLSSDIYKAFGTVMALQVCQSSGSAVSLLLQIALSDQLTFIATVKLMSFVLALFFLLGLFLCNAGEITYQAAGVADAIFYCGWQSCPPRPKSDSRRNIRQLVVLAIMQAQRPLVMKAFKMLELTYGTFILVVRSTYSVFALFYAQHK
;
A
#
# COMPACT_ATOMS: atom_id res chain seq x y z
N MET A 1 -14.58 9.23 -0.19
CA MET A 1 -14.16 7.90 0.29
C MET A 1 -14.94 7.42 1.53
N VAL A 2 -15.27 8.31 2.44
CA VAL A 2 -15.87 7.99 3.74
C VAL A 2 -17.27 7.37 3.60
N THR A 3 -18.13 7.88 2.74
CA THR A 3 -19.56 7.51 2.65
C THR A 3 -19.85 6.14 2.02
N VAL A 4 -18.93 5.56 1.23
CA VAL A 4 -19.17 4.26 0.58
C VAL A 4 -18.99 3.13 1.59
N CYS A 5 -19.98 2.28 1.74
CA CYS A 5 -20.06 1.15 2.68
C CYS A 5 -19.99 1.52 4.17
N GLU A 6 -20.05 2.79 4.56
CA GLU A 6 -19.90 3.23 5.96
C GLU A 6 -21.03 2.68 6.86
N ARG A 7 -22.24 2.61 6.29
CA ARG A 7 -23.42 2.09 6.98
C ARG A 7 -23.33 0.59 7.35
N TYR A 8 -22.43 -0.13 6.69
CA TYR A 8 -22.28 -1.59 6.83
C TYR A 8 -20.94 -1.99 7.47
N GLU A 9 -20.17 -1.01 7.97
CA GLU A 9 -18.95 -1.30 8.72
C GLU A 9 -19.32 -1.81 10.13
N ASP A 10 -18.86 -3.01 10.44
CA ASP A 10 -18.98 -3.62 11.78
C ASP A 10 -17.84 -3.15 12.69
N ASP A 11 -18.12 -3.00 13.99
CA ASP A 11 -17.13 -2.56 14.98
C ASP A 11 -15.90 -3.47 15.05
N ALA A 12 -16.09 -4.79 14.89
CA ALA A 12 -15.00 -5.76 14.85
C ALA A 12 -14.08 -5.53 13.63
N LEU A 13 -14.67 -5.30 12.45
CA LEU A 13 -13.93 -5.01 11.23
C LEU A 13 -13.21 -3.65 11.30
N MET A 14 -13.84 -2.66 11.94
CA MET A 14 -13.20 -1.37 12.19
C MET A 14 -12.00 -1.50 13.13
N ALA A 15 -12.14 -2.27 14.21
CA ALA A 15 -11.03 -2.52 15.14
C ALA A 15 -9.85 -3.22 14.46
N GLU A 16 -10.13 -4.22 13.61
CA GLU A 16 -9.11 -4.90 12.81
C GLU A 16 -8.42 -3.94 11.82
N LYS A 17 -9.19 -3.14 11.09
CA LYS A 17 -8.69 -2.10 10.18
C LYS A 17 -7.70 -1.16 10.89
N TYR A 18 -8.11 -0.60 12.04
CA TYR A 18 -7.25 0.30 12.82
C TYR A 18 -6.01 -0.41 13.37
N LYS A 19 -6.12 -1.66 13.80
CA LYS A 19 -4.98 -2.47 14.26
C LYS A 19 -3.95 -2.64 13.13
N ILE A 20 -4.39 -3.02 11.94
CA ILE A 20 -3.50 -3.20 10.78
C ILE A 20 -2.88 -1.88 10.35
N MET A 21 -3.67 -0.78 10.29
CA MET A 21 -3.14 0.56 10.02
C MET A 21 -2.05 0.94 11.02
N LYS A 22 -2.31 0.76 12.32
CA LYS A 22 -1.36 1.05 13.40
C LYS A 22 -0.06 0.24 13.25
N ILE A 23 -0.16 -1.06 12.97
CA ILE A 23 1.02 -1.93 12.78
C ILE A 23 1.86 -1.45 11.59
N ASN A 24 1.24 -1.16 10.45
CA ASN A 24 1.94 -0.69 9.26
C ASN A 24 2.61 0.66 9.51
N VAL A 25 1.90 1.62 10.14
CA VAL A 25 2.44 2.95 10.46
C VAL A 25 3.60 2.86 11.45
N ILE A 26 3.46 2.06 12.52
CA ILE A 26 4.55 1.86 13.49
C ILE A 26 5.76 1.19 12.81
N GLY A 27 5.54 0.14 12.01
CA GLY A 27 6.60 -0.52 11.25
C GLY A 27 7.34 0.45 10.33
N TYR A 28 6.60 1.35 9.68
CA TYR A 28 7.15 2.41 8.85
C TYR A 28 8.02 3.38 9.68
N ILE A 29 7.48 3.90 10.80
CA ILE A 29 8.19 4.81 11.71
C ILE A 29 9.50 4.18 12.21
N VAL A 30 9.42 2.97 12.77
CA VAL A 30 10.58 2.26 13.32
C VAL A 30 11.66 2.07 12.25
N ASN A 31 11.26 1.71 11.04
CA ASN A 31 12.20 1.50 9.95
C ASN A 31 12.89 2.79 9.50
N VAL A 32 12.12 3.87 9.26
CA VAL A 32 12.64 5.17 8.80
C VAL A 32 13.55 5.82 9.86
N TYR A 33 13.08 5.90 11.10
CA TYR A 33 13.86 6.51 12.17
C TYR A 33 15.01 5.63 12.65
N GLY A 34 14.87 4.30 12.56
CA GLY A 34 15.97 3.37 12.79
C GLY A 34 17.13 3.58 11.82
N CYS A 35 16.83 3.74 10.53
CA CYS A 35 17.84 4.09 9.53
C CYS A 35 18.46 5.47 9.78
N CYS A 36 17.62 6.46 10.15
CA CYS A 36 18.09 7.79 10.53
C CYS A 36 19.15 7.73 11.64
N PHE A 37 18.94 6.92 12.66
CA PHE A 37 19.87 6.75 13.76
C PHE A 37 21.25 6.30 13.28
N PHE A 38 21.34 5.34 12.37
CA PHE A 38 22.62 4.88 11.81
C PHE A 38 23.36 5.97 11.04
N PHE A 39 22.64 6.81 10.29
CA PHE A 39 23.27 7.93 9.55
C PHE A 39 23.79 9.02 10.49
N VAL A 40 23.02 9.37 11.51
CA VAL A 40 23.45 10.37 12.52
C VAL A 40 24.64 9.83 13.32
N PHE A 41 24.60 8.57 13.75
CA PHE A 41 25.69 7.92 14.48
C PHE A 41 27.00 7.93 13.67
N GLU A 42 26.93 7.58 12.40
CA GLU A 42 28.10 7.61 11.51
C GLU A 42 28.62 9.05 11.30
N GLY A 43 27.72 10.03 11.19
CA GLY A 43 28.11 11.45 11.13
C GLY A 43 28.84 11.92 12.37
N ILE A 44 28.40 11.54 13.56
CA ILE A 44 29.03 11.83 14.84
C ILE A 44 30.40 11.13 14.91
N ARG A 45 30.48 9.85 14.55
CA ARG A 45 31.75 9.10 14.53
C ARG A 45 32.79 9.77 13.64
N LYS A 46 32.41 10.19 12.43
CA LYS A 46 33.33 10.92 11.51
C LYS A 46 33.81 12.22 12.11
N ARG A 47 32.96 12.95 12.81
CA ARG A 47 33.38 14.19 13.49
C ARG A 47 34.42 13.94 14.56
N PHE A 48 34.29 12.89 15.38
CA PHE A 48 35.28 12.50 16.36
C PHE A 48 36.62 12.04 15.74
N SER A 49 36.57 11.55 14.50
CA SER A 49 37.78 11.15 13.75
C SER A 49 38.46 12.33 13.00
N GLY A 50 38.06 13.57 13.30
CA GLY A 50 38.65 14.77 12.67
C GLY A 50 38.11 15.11 11.27
N SER A 51 37.09 14.38 10.80
CA SER A 51 36.43 14.64 9.53
C SER A 51 35.17 15.52 9.74
N HIS A 52 34.62 16.05 8.64
CA HIS A 52 33.37 16.83 8.70
C HIS A 52 32.15 15.95 9.03
N PHE A 53 31.18 16.54 9.72
CA PHE A 53 29.90 15.87 9.99
C PHE A 53 29.11 15.75 8.68
N VAL A 54 28.87 14.53 8.24
CA VAL A 54 28.21 14.22 6.97
C VAL A 54 27.05 13.26 7.24
N THR A 55 25.83 13.67 6.84
CA THR A 55 24.65 12.79 6.78
C THR A 55 24.28 12.54 5.31
N VAL A 56 23.05 12.16 5.02
CA VAL A 56 22.52 12.08 3.64
C VAL A 56 22.41 13.48 3.02
N VAL A 57 22.06 14.48 3.82
CA VAL A 57 22.01 15.89 3.43
C VAL A 57 23.31 16.55 3.92
N THR A 58 24.14 17.01 2.98
CA THR A 58 25.38 17.70 3.30
C THR A 58 25.34 19.11 2.72
N TYR A 59 25.47 20.09 3.59
CA TYR A 59 25.73 21.46 3.22
C TYR A 59 27.14 21.82 3.72
N TYR A 60 28.06 22.00 2.80
CA TYR A 60 29.43 22.34 3.12
C TYR A 60 29.98 23.40 2.15
N PRO A 61 29.74 24.69 2.41
CA PRO A 61 30.31 25.74 1.59
C PRO A 61 31.86 25.80 1.76
N LYS A 62 32.59 25.83 0.66
CA LYS A 62 34.03 25.77 0.62
C LYS A 62 34.77 26.98 1.22
N TYR A 63 34.03 28.07 1.46
CA TYR A 63 34.54 29.36 1.93
C TYR A 63 34.26 29.66 3.40
N GLU A 64 33.76 28.69 4.15
CA GLU A 64 33.43 28.90 5.57
C GLU A 64 34.57 28.53 6.49
N ASP A 65 34.68 29.34 7.57
CA ASP A 65 35.58 29.12 8.67
C ASP A 65 35.25 27.80 9.42
N ASP A 66 36.29 27.03 9.78
CA ASP A 66 36.19 25.82 10.60
C ASP A 66 36.16 26.10 12.11
N SER A 67 35.82 27.33 12.50
CA SER A 67 35.63 27.68 13.91
C SER A 67 34.58 26.80 14.59
N MET A 68 34.77 26.54 15.88
CA MET A 68 33.85 25.71 16.67
C MET A 68 32.36 26.19 16.61
N PRO A 69 32.06 27.51 16.70
CA PRO A 69 30.68 27.98 16.58
C PRO A 69 30.10 27.75 15.18
N ALA A 70 30.87 28.01 14.10
CA ALA A 70 30.38 27.77 12.73
C ALA A 70 30.10 26.28 12.48
N THR A 71 30.98 25.39 12.95
CA THR A 71 30.78 23.94 12.88
C THR A 71 29.52 23.50 13.64
N THR A 72 29.26 24.03 14.82
CA THR A 72 28.07 23.71 15.61
C THR A 72 26.79 24.14 14.89
N VAL A 73 26.77 25.36 14.34
CA VAL A 73 25.62 25.85 13.56
C VAL A 73 25.36 24.97 12.33
N ARG A 74 26.40 24.55 11.62
CA ARG A 74 26.27 23.64 10.46
C ARG A 74 25.70 22.27 10.85
N ILE A 75 26.17 21.68 11.95
CA ILE A 75 25.63 20.39 12.44
C ILE A 75 24.16 20.54 12.77
N LEU A 76 23.78 21.59 13.51
CA LEU A 76 22.37 21.84 13.85
C LEU A 76 21.50 22.06 12.62
N ALA A 77 21.94 22.89 11.67
CA ALA A 77 21.24 23.12 10.42
C ALA A 77 21.07 21.81 9.60
N THR A 78 22.13 20.99 9.50
CA THR A 78 22.07 19.70 8.80
C THR A 78 21.10 18.74 9.47
N LEU A 79 21.08 18.67 10.80
CA LEU A 79 20.12 17.83 11.55
C LEU A 79 18.69 18.30 11.36
N ILE A 80 18.43 19.62 11.42
CA ILE A 80 17.08 20.19 11.20
C ILE A 80 16.60 19.85 9.77
N LEU A 81 17.43 20.12 8.75
CA LEU A 81 17.08 19.82 7.36
C LEU A 81 16.83 18.32 7.14
N TYR A 82 17.66 17.47 7.77
CA TYR A 82 17.49 16.03 7.70
C TYR A 82 16.17 15.57 8.33
N MET A 83 15.83 16.08 9.52
CA MET A 83 14.56 15.78 10.18
C MET A 83 13.35 16.29 9.39
N MET A 84 13.43 17.49 8.80
CA MET A 84 12.37 18.01 7.92
C MET A 84 12.16 17.12 6.69
N MET A 85 13.25 16.71 6.02
CA MET A 85 13.19 15.80 4.87
C MET A 85 12.55 14.46 5.24
N LEU A 86 12.96 13.84 6.35
CA LEU A 86 12.38 12.59 6.83
C LEU A 86 10.90 12.72 7.14
N THR A 87 10.51 13.82 7.79
CA THR A 87 9.10 14.06 8.14
C THR A 87 8.23 14.23 6.89
N MET A 88 8.72 14.91 5.86
CA MET A 88 8.00 15.06 4.59
C MET A 88 7.82 13.72 3.88
N ILE A 89 8.89 12.92 3.75
CA ILE A 89 8.84 11.58 3.14
C ILE A 89 7.88 10.69 3.94
N TYR A 90 8.05 10.64 5.26
CA TYR A 90 7.20 9.85 6.14
C TYR A 90 5.71 10.21 6.00
N SER A 91 5.39 11.51 5.98
CA SER A 91 3.99 11.97 5.88
C SER A 91 3.36 11.55 4.55
N ALA A 92 4.05 11.75 3.43
CA ALA A 92 3.54 11.42 2.10
C ALA A 92 3.31 9.91 1.93
N ASP A 93 4.28 9.12 2.35
CA ASP A 93 4.23 7.66 2.20
C ASP A 93 3.20 7.02 3.13
N THR A 94 3.16 7.46 4.40
CA THR A 94 2.17 6.97 5.38
C THR A 94 0.75 7.33 4.95
N PHE A 95 0.55 8.55 4.48
CA PHE A 95 -0.75 8.99 3.98
C PHE A 95 -1.24 8.10 2.84
N THR A 96 -0.39 7.86 1.83
CA THR A 96 -0.72 7.00 0.70
C THR A 96 -1.02 5.56 1.16
N MET A 97 -0.20 4.99 2.04
CA MET A 97 -0.37 3.64 2.58
C MET A 97 -1.68 3.49 3.36
N VAL A 98 -2.01 4.46 4.22
CA VAL A 98 -3.27 4.47 4.97
C VAL A 98 -4.48 4.49 4.03
N TYR A 99 -4.44 5.29 2.96
CA TYR A 99 -5.51 5.29 1.96
C TYR A 99 -5.67 3.95 1.24
N LEU A 100 -4.57 3.27 0.89
CA LEU A 100 -4.63 1.93 0.31
C LEU A 100 -5.26 0.92 1.26
N ILE A 101 -4.87 0.94 2.55
CA ILE A 101 -5.46 0.07 3.58
C ILE A 101 -6.96 0.37 3.74
N MET A 102 -7.36 1.64 3.83
CA MET A 102 -8.77 2.02 3.92
C MET A 102 -9.56 1.52 2.70
N TYR A 103 -9.00 1.66 1.51
CA TYR A 103 -9.63 1.20 0.28
C TYR A 103 -9.78 -0.32 0.23
N LYS A 104 -8.76 -1.07 0.65
CA LYS A 104 -8.84 -2.52 0.83
C LYS A 104 -10.01 -2.93 1.73
N TYR A 105 -10.13 -2.28 2.88
CA TYR A 105 -11.20 -2.61 3.84
C TYR A 105 -12.60 -2.31 3.32
N LYS A 106 -12.78 -1.37 2.39
CA LYS A 106 -14.08 -1.17 1.73
C LYS A 106 -14.51 -2.39 0.91
N PHE A 107 -13.58 -3.11 0.26
CA PHE A 107 -13.90 -4.38 -0.41
C PHE A 107 -14.21 -5.50 0.59
N ILE A 108 -13.52 -5.56 1.71
CA ILE A 108 -13.81 -6.52 2.78
C ILE A 108 -15.21 -6.27 3.35
N THR A 109 -15.57 -5.01 3.60
CA THR A 109 -16.93 -4.62 4.04
C THR A 109 -17.98 -5.04 3.01
N LEU A 110 -17.72 -4.84 1.71
CA LEU A 110 -18.64 -5.25 0.66
C LEU A 110 -18.84 -6.77 0.62
N LYS A 111 -17.78 -7.56 0.78
CA LYS A 111 -17.89 -9.03 0.86
C LYS A 111 -18.75 -9.45 2.07
N LYS A 112 -18.44 -8.88 3.25
CA LYS A 112 -19.21 -9.15 4.46
C LYS A 112 -20.68 -8.75 4.32
N TYR A 113 -20.98 -7.68 3.58
CA TYR A 113 -22.34 -7.30 3.25
C TYR A 113 -23.08 -8.41 2.49
N PHE A 114 -22.46 -9.04 1.48
CA PHE A 114 -23.07 -10.15 0.76
C PHE A 114 -23.20 -11.42 1.61
N GLU A 115 -22.27 -11.67 2.51
CA GLU A 115 -22.33 -12.77 3.49
C GLU A 115 -23.53 -12.57 4.44
N ASN A 116 -23.68 -11.39 5.02
CA ASN A 116 -24.81 -11.03 5.87
C ASN A 116 -26.14 -11.12 5.11
N LEU A 117 -26.18 -10.64 3.86
CA LEU A 117 -27.35 -10.74 3.00
C LEU A 117 -27.78 -12.20 2.76
N ARG A 118 -26.81 -13.09 2.59
CA ARG A 118 -27.04 -14.53 2.49
C ARG A 118 -27.62 -15.09 3.79
N GLU A 119 -27.07 -14.77 4.95
CA GLU A 119 -27.55 -15.24 6.24
C GLU A 119 -29.01 -14.80 6.49
N GLU A 120 -29.30 -13.52 6.23
CA GLU A 120 -30.67 -12.99 6.33
C GLU A 120 -31.66 -13.67 5.36
N PHE A 121 -31.21 -13.95 4.13
CA PHE A 121 -32.02 -14.68 3.15
C PHE A 121 -32.38 -16.07 3.65
N PHE A 122 -31.41 -16.86 4.12
CA PHE A 122 -31.69 -18.19 4.64
C PHE A 122 -32.53 -18.18 5.92
N ALA A 123 -32.34 -17.22 6.81
CA ALA A 123 -33.14 -17.07 8.01
C ALA A 123 -34.64 -16.78 7.69
N LEU A 124 -34.93 -16.07 6.60
CA LEU A 124 -36.32 -15.85 6.12
C LEU A 124 -36.89 -17.10 5.44
N ILE A 125 -36.11 -17.84 4.68
CA ILE A 125 -36.50 -19.12 4.07
C ILE A 125 -36.91 -20.12 5.15
N ASP A 126 -36.12 -20.25 6.21
CA ASP A 126 -36.37 -21.17 7.34
C ASP A 126 -37.64 -20.81 8.11
N ARG A 127 -38.07 -19.53 8.06
CA ARG A 127 -39.37 -19.08 8.60
C ARG A 127 -40.54 -19.31 7.66
N GLY A 128 -40.30 -19.78 6.43
CA GLY A 128 -41.32 -19.96 5.40
C GLY A 128 -41.73 -18.69 4.63
N GLU A 129 -41.00 -17.59 4.82
CA GLU A 129 -41.29 -16.27 4.23
C GLU A 129 -40.60 -16.11 2.86
N HIS A 130 -40.84 -17.02 1.92
CA HIS A 130 -40.11 -17.12 0.65
C HIS A 130 -40.20 -15.87 -0.25
N ASP A 131 -41.37 -15.21 -0.29
CA ASP A 131 -41.56 -14.01 -1.13
C ASP A 131 -40.75 -12.82 -0.55
N MET A 132 -40.83 -12.62 0.75
CA MET A 132 -40.08 -11.57 1.45
C MET A 132 -38.58 -11.82 1.34
N ALA A 133 -38.11 -13.08 1.50
CA ALA A 133 -36.73 -13.46 1.33
C ALA A 133 -36.21 -13.10 -0.07
N THR A 134 -36.98 -13.42 -1.11
CA THR A 134 -36.59 -13.17 -2.50
C THR A 134 -36.58 -11.67 -2.83
N GLU A 135 -37.53 -10.90 -2.32
CA GLU A 135 -37.55 -9.44 -2.50
C GLU A 135 -36.36 -8.76 -1.79
N LYS A 136 -36.12 -9.13 -0.53
CA LYS A 136 -35.01 -8.62 0.25
C LYS A 136 -33.64 -8.94 -0.39
N LEU A 137 -33.47 -10.17 -0.91
CA LEU A 137 -32.28 -10.55 -1.65
C LEU A 137 -32.10 -9.71 -2.91
N ALA A 138 -33.17 -9.48 -3.68
CA ALA A 138 -33.10 -8.68 -4.91
C ALA A 138 -32.72 -7.23 -4.61
N ASP A 139 -33.31 -6.62 -3.59
CA ASP A 139 -32.99 -5.25 -3.17
C ASP A 139 -31.55 -5.14 -2.63
N GLY A 140 -31.14 -6.09 -1.80
CA GLY A 140 -29.78 -6.17 -1.29
C GLY A 140 -28.72 -6.36 -2.38
N LEU A 141 -29.00 -7.19 -3.39
CA LEU A 141 -28.11 -7.34 -4.56
C LEU A 141 -27.97 -6.03 -5.33
N VAL A 142 -29.04 -5.29 -5.56
CA VAL A 142 -28.97 -3.99 -6.24
C VAL A 142 -28.13 -3.00 -5.44
N GLU A 143 -28.31 -2.97 -4.12
CA GLU A 143 -27.51 -2.10 -3.24
C GLU A 143 -26.02 -2.49 -3.25
N GLY A 144 -25.71 -3.78 -3.13
CA GLY A 144 -24.33 -4.29 -3.22
C GLY A 144 -23.66 -3.98 -4.55
N ILE A 145 -24.39 -4.08 -5.68
CA ILE A 145 -23.89 -3.70 -7.00
C ILE A 145 -23.61 -2.20 -7.08
N LYS A 146 -24.46 -1.35 -6.52
CA LYS A 146 -24.22 0.10 -6.46
C LYS A 146 -22.94 0.40 -5.65
N MET A 147 -22.77 -0.26 -4.50
CA MET A 147 -21.54 -0.12 -3.70
C MET A 147 -20.30 -0.57 -4.48
N HIS A 148 -20.36 -1.71 -5.16
CA HIS A 148 -19.26 -2.20 -6.00
C HIS A 148 -18.91 -1.21 -7.12
N HIS A 149 -19.92 -0.67 -7.81
CA HIS A 149 -19.72 0.34 -8.86
C HIS A 149 -19.07 1.62 -8.30
N ALA A 150 -19.51 2.07 -7.14
CA ALA A 150 -18.90 3.22 -6.45
C ALA A 150 -17.43 2.97 -6.07
N LEU A 151 -17.08 1.74 -5.63
CA LEU A 151 -15.70 1.37 -5.33
C LEU A 151 -14.82 1.34 -6.59
N ILE A 152 -15.33 0.86 -7.73
CA ILE A 152 -14.61 0.94 -9.01
C ILE A 152 -14.37 2.40 -9.40
N GLY A 153 -15.38 3.27 -9.28
CA GLY A 153 -15.23 4.71 -9.51
C GLY A 153 -14.15 5.34 -8.61
N LEU A 154 -14.17 4.98 -7.31
CA LEU A 154 -13.18 5.43 -6.34
C LEU A 154 -11.74 5.00 -6.70
N SER A 155 -11.54 3.83 -7.30
CA SER A 155 -10.24 3.40 -7.84
C SER A 155 -9.67 4.40 -8.84
N SER A 156 -10.52 4.90 -9.76
CA SER A 156 -10.12 5.91 -10.72
C SER A 156 -9.71 7.23 -10.05
N ASP A 157 -10.41 7.63 -9.01
CA ASP A 157 -10.10 8.87 -8.29
C ASP A 157 -8.82 8.74 -7.45
N ILE A 158 -8.61 7.59 -6.80
CA ILE A 158 -7.34 7.27 -6.11
C ILE A 158 -6.18 7.30 -7.12
N TYR A 159 -6.37 6.72 -8.30
CA TYR A 159 -5.36 6.74 -9.34
C TYR A 159 -5.03 8.18 -9.79
N LYS A 160 -6.03 9.04 -10.02
CA LYS A 160 -5.81 10.43 -10.41
C LYS A 160 -5.08 11.23 -9.34
N ALA A 161 -5.42 10.99 -8.06
CA ALA A 161 -4.83 11.71 -6.94
C ALA A 161 -3.40 11.23 -6.60
N PHE A 162 -3.18 9.93 -6.57
CA PHE A 162 -1.96 9.32 -6.02
C PHE A 162 -1.10 8.57 -7.05
N GLY A 163 -1.57 8.33 -8.25
CA GLY A 163 -0.87 7.49 -9.24
C GLY A 163 0.55 7.97 -9.55
N THR A 164 0.75 9.29 -9.62
CA THR A 164 2.09 9.89 -9.81
C THR A 164 2.96 9.71 -8.57
N VAL A 165 2.43 9.93 -7.37
CA VAL A 165 3.17 9.75 -6.11
C VAL A 165 3.59 8.29 -5.95
N MET A 166 2.68 7.36 -6.21
CA MET A 166 2.94 5.91 -6.16
C MET A 166 4.05 5.50 -7.13
N ALA A 167 4.03 6.05 -8.34
CA ALA A 167 5.06 5.77 -9.33
C ALA A 167 6.43 6.32 -8.93
N LEU A 168 6.47 7.56 -8.46
CA LEU A 168 7.71 8.19 -7.98
C LEU A 168 8.28 7.42 -6.79
N GLN A 169 7.45 6.94 -5.88
CA GLN A 169 7.87 6.13 -4.73
C GLN A 169 8.54 4.82 -5.17
N VAL A 170 7.96 4.10 -6.14
CA VAL A 170 8.57 2.87 -6.68
C VAL A 170 9.89 3.18 -7.38
N CYS A 171 9.94 4.22 -8.23
CA CYS A 171 11.16 4.63 -8.93
C CYS A 171 12.25 5.07 -7.96
N GLN A 172 11.92 5.88 -6.96
CA GLN A 172 12.85 6.35 -5.95
C GLN A 172 13.42 5.18 -5.12
N SER A 173 12.56 4.29 -4.62
CA SER A 173 12.99 3.16 -3.80
C SER A 173 13.90 2.21 -4.58
N SER A 174 13.53 1.86 -5.82
CA SER A 174 14.33 0.99 -6.67
C SER A 174 15.65 1.64 -7.10
N GLY A 175 15.62 2.90 -7.54
CA GLY A 175 16.81 3.64 -7.96
C GLY A 175 17.79 3.86 -6.80
N SER A 176 17.28 4.21 -5.62
CA SER A 176 18.12 4.36 -4.41
C SER A 176 18.72 3.03 -3.98
N ALA A 177 17.98 1.92 -4.04
CA ALA A 177 18.52 0.60 -3.70
C ALA A 177 19.63 0.16 -4.66
N VAL A 178 19.47 0.38 -5.97
CA VAL A 178 20.52 0.13 -6.97
C VAL A 178 21.75 0.98 -6.70
N SER A 179 21.57 2.28 -6.49
CA SER A 179 22.70 3.21 -6.24
C SER A 179 23.50 2.84 -5.00
N LEU A 180 22.82 2.44 -3.91
CA LEU A 180 23.47 2.01 -2.67
C LEU A 180 24.22 0.69 -2.83
N LEU A 181 23.63 -0.28 -3.52
CA LEU A 181 24.30 -1.55 -3.81
C LEU A 181 25.52 -1.36 -4.71
N LEU A 182 25.44 -0.47 -5.71
CA LEU A 182 26.60 -0.10 -6.54
C LEU A 182 27.69 0.59 -5.72
N GLN A 183 27.32 1.47 -4.79
CA GLN A 183 28.29 2.09 -3.87
C GLN A 183 29.04 1.03 -3.03
N ILE A 184 28.33 -0.01 -2.57
CA ILE A 184 28.97 -1.13 -1.85
C ILE A 184 29.89 -1.93 -2.79
N ALA A 185 29.48 -2.17 -4.03
CA ALA A 185 30.23 -2.98 -5.00
C ALA A 185 31.51 -2.30 -5.50
N LEU A 186 31.45 -0.97 -5.71
CA LEU A 186 32.53 -0.20 -6.35
C LEU A 186 33.50 0.48 -5.39
N SER A 187 33.27 0.40 -4.09
CA SER A 187 34.13 1.11 -3.11
C SER A 187 35.06 0.15 -2.39
N ASP A 188 36.35 0.22 -2.72
CA ASP A 188 37.39 -0.61 -2.12
C ASP A 188 37.78 -0.22 -0.69
N GLN A 189 37.33 0.94 -0.21
CA GLN A 189 37.73 1.53 1.09
C GLN A 189 36.57 1.60 2.10
N LEU A 190 35.48 0.85 1.91
CA LEU A 190 34.40 0.87 2.87
C LEU A 190 34.80 0.20 4.19
N THR A 191 34.65 0.95 5.29
CA THR A 191 34.74 0.38 6.62
C THR A 191 33.56 -0.56 6.86
N PHE A 192 33.74 -1.60 7.69
CA PHE A 192 32.67 -2.53 8.05
C PHE A 192 31.38 -1.80 8.51
N ILE A 193 31.52 -0.77 9.34
CA ILE A 193 30.40 0.04 9.85
C ILE A 193 29.66 0.75 8.70
N ALA A 194 30.39 1.30 7.72
CA ALA A 194 29.77 1.95 6.55
C ALA A 194 29.01 0.95 5.69
N THR A 195 29.53 -0.27 5.51
CA THR A 195 28.85 -1.34 4.78
C THR A 195 27.56 -1.76 5.48
N VAL A 196 27.61 -1.98 6.80
CA VAL A 196 26.40 -2.33 7.60
C VAL A 196 25.34 -1.24 7.50
N LYS A 197 25.72 0.03 7.57
CA LYS A 197 24.81 1.18 7.41
C LYS A 197 24.13 1.15 6.03
N LEU A 198 24.90 0.98 4.95
CA LEU A 198 24.35 0.95 3.59
C LEU A 198 23.43 -0.25 3.36
N MET A 199 23.82 -1.44 3.83
CA MET A 199 22.98 -2.64 3.76
C MET A 199 21.68 -2.50 4.56
N SER A 200 21.77 -1.94 5.77
CA SER A 200 20.58 -1.64 6.59
C SER A 200 19.62 -0.71 5.85
N PHE A 201 20.15 0.29 5.15
CA PHE A 201 19.32 1.22 4.38
C PHE A 201 18.68 0.56 3.14
N VAL A 202 19.40 -0.30 2.43
CA VAL A 202 18.86 -1.09 1.31
C VAL A 202 17.71 -1.99 1.80
N LEU A 203 17.91 -2.70 2.92
CA LEU A 203 16.87 -3.53 3.52
C LEU A 203 15.65 -2.69 3.93
N ALA A 204 15.88 -1.51 4.47
CA ALA A 204 14.82 -0.58 4.81
C ALA A 204 14.01 -0.14 3.60
N LEU A 205 14.65 0.19 2.49
CA LEU A 205 13.98 0.57 1.24
C LEU A 205 13.12 -0.59 0.70
N PHE A 206 13.66 -1.81 0.68
CA PHE A 206 12.88 -2.97 0.26
C PHE A 206 11.72 -3.29 1.20
N PHE A 207 11.90 -3.13 2.49
CA PHE A 207 10.82 -3.31 3.46
C PHE A 207 9.68 -2.30 3.22
N LEU A 208 10.00 -1.02 3.05
CA LEU A 208 9.02 0.02 2.78
C LEU A 208 8.31 -0.17 1.44
N LEU A 209 9.06 -0.50 0.39
CA LEU A 209 8.52 -0.83 -0.92
C LEU A 209 7.61 -2.08 -0.84
N GLY A 210 8.02 -3.09 -0.07
CA GLY A 210 7.23 -4.29 0.19
C GLY A 210 5.91 -3.97 0.87
N LEU A 211 5.91 -3.20 1.96
CA LEU A 211 4.69 -2.78 2.63
C LEU A 211 3.73 -2.06 1.67
N PHE A 212 4.26 -1.18 0.84
CA PHE A 212 3.46 -0.41 -0.12
C PHE A 212 2.85 -1.31 -1.21
N LEU A 213 3.66 -2.12 -1.90
CA LEU A 213 3.21 -2.99 -2.99
C LEU A 213 2.33 -4.15 -2.49
N CYS A 214 2.58 -4.67 -1.28
CA CYS A 214 1.73 -5.69 -0.68
C CYS A 214 0.34 -5.14 -0.36
N ASN A 215 0.24 -3.95 0.23
CA ASN A 215 -1.07 -3.33 0.50
C ASN A 215 -1.83 -3.00 -0.80
N ALA A 216 -1.13 -2.58 -1.86
CA ALA A 216 -1.74 -2.36 -3.17
C ALA A 216 -2.20 -3.67 -3.84
N GLY A 217 -1.39 -4.73 -3.77
CA GLY A 217 -1.72 -6.07 -4.29
C GLY A 217 -2.89 -6.70 -3.57
N GLU A 218 -3.00 -6.48 -2.26
CA GLU A 218 -4.11 -6.96 -1.44
C GLU A 218 -5.46 -6.37 -1.87
N ILE A 219 -5.49 -5.14 -2.37
CA ILE A 219 -6.72 -4.54 -2.94
C ILE A 219 -7.22 -5.36 -4.12
N THR A 220 -6.33 -5.76 -5.03
CA THR A 220 -6.66 -6.60 -6.19
C THR A 220 -7.23 -7.94 -5.75
N TYR A 221 -6.63 -8.57 -4.75
CA TYR A 221 -7.09 -9.83 -4.19
C TYR A 221 -8.48 -9.71 -3.55
N GLN A 222 -8.70 -8.68 -2.72
CA GLN A 222 -9.98 -8.46 -2.06
C GLN A 222 -11.09 -8.08 -3.05
N ALA A 223 -10.77 -7.32 -4.09
CA ALA A 223 -11.71 -6.97 -5.15
C ALA A 223 -12.14 -8.20 -5.95
N ALA A 224 -11.22 -9.11 -6.28
CA ALA A 224 -11.54 -10.36 -6.97
C ALA A 224 -12.49 -11.25 -6.16
N GLY A 225 -12.33 -11.31 -4.83
CA GLY A 225 -13.20 -12.09 -3.94
C GLY A 225 -14.65 -11.59 -3.87
N VAL A 226 -14.97 -10.41 -4.39
CA VAL A 226 -16.36 -9.92 -4.47
C VAL A 226 -17.21 -10.77 -5.42
N ALA A 227 -16.63 -11.28 -6.51
CA ALA A 227 -17.35 -12.17 -7.44
C ALA A 227 -17.84 -13.44 -6.74
N ASP A 228 -16.99 -14.04 -5.90
CA ASP A 228 -17.35 -15.23 -5.11
C ASP A 228 -18.42 -14.91 -4.07
N ALA A 229 -18.33 -13.78 -3.38
CA ALA A 229 -19.33 -13.34 -2.42
C ALA A 229 -20.71 -13.14 -3.08
N ILE A 230 -20.77 -12.56 -4.28
CA ILE A 230 -21.99 -12.43 -5.06
C ILE A 230 -22.50 -13.82 -5.50
N PHE A 231 -21.62 -14.70 -5.94
CA PHE A 231 -22.02 -16.05 -6.37
C PHE A 231 -22.66 -16.84 -5.23
N TYR A 232 -22.13 -16.75 -4.03
CA TYR A 232 -22.60 -17.50 -2.86
C TYR A 232 -23.68 -16.77 -2.04
N CYS A 233 -24.26 -15.67 -2.52
CA CYS A 233 -25.26 -14.91 -1.74
C CYS A 233 -26.65 -15.59 -1.58
N GLY A 234 -26.83 -16.81 -2.12
CA GLY A 234 -28.06 -17.61 -1.92
C GLY A 234 -29.07 -17.56 -3.06
N TRP A 235 -28.80 -16.83 -4.14
CA TRP A 235 -29.71 -16.67 -5.30
C TRP A 235 -30.14 -17.97 -5.96
N GLN A 236 -29.36 -19.06 -5.83
CA GLN A 236 -29.67 -20.39 -6.38
C GLN A 236 -30.93 -20.98 -5.78
N SER A 237 -31.25 -20.64 -4.53
CA SER A 237 -32.41 -21.13 -3.78
C SER A 237 -33.66 -20.31 -4.04
N CYS A 238 -33.63 -19.26 -4.89
CA CYS A 238 -34.79 -18.48 -5.26
C CYS A 238 -35.70 -19.29 -6.18
N PRO A 239 -37.01 -19.39 -5.88
CA PRO A 239 -37.96 -20.05 -6.75
C PRO A 239 -38.07 -19.34 -8.12
N PRO A 240 -38.28 -20.08 -9.22
CA PRO A 240 -38.51 -19.48 -10.54
C PRO A 240 -39.79 -18.68 -10.52
N ARG A 241 -39.72 -17.36 -10.68
CA ARG A 241 -40.92 -16.49 -10.81
C ARG A 241 -41.50 -16.56 -12.21
N PRO A 242 -42.86 -16.44 -12.35
CA PRO A 242 -43.50 -16.40 -13.66
C PRO A 242 -43.01 -15.21 -14.49
N LYS A 243 -42.86 -15.41 -15.81
CA LYS A 243 -42.32 -14.44 -16.78
C LYS A 243 -42.97 -13.05 -16.81
N SER A 244 -44.16 -12.89 -16.20
CA SER A 244 -44.93 -11.64 -16.16
C SER A 244 -44.33 -10.59 -15.19
N ASP A 245 -43.53 -10.99 -14.21
CA ASP A 245 -42.90 -10.06 -13.28
C ASP A 245 -41.53 -9.63 -13.81
N SER A 246 -41.56 -8.73 -14.78
CA SER A 246 -40.44 -8.21 -15.55
C SER A 246 -39.46 -7.36 -14.71
N ARG A 247 -39.77 -7.07 -13.45
CA ARG A 247 -39.06 -6.03 -12.72
C ARG A 247 -37.68 -6.44 -12.16
N ARG A 248 -37.45 -7.76 -11.89
CA ARG A 248 -36.13 -8.18 -11.38
C ARG A 248 -35.82 -9.65 -11.68
N ASN A 249 -35.19 -9.89 -12.79
CA ASN A 249 -34.61 -11.22 -13.03
C ASN A 249 -33.30 -11.34 -12.23
N ILE A 250 -33.41 -11.85 -10.98
CA ILE A 250 -32.25 -12.02 -10.05
C ILE A 250 -31.12 -12.76 -10.72
N ARG A 251 -31.40 -13.78 -11.53
CA ARG A 251 -30.35 -14.55 -12.23
C ARG A 251 -29.56 -13.69 -13.21
N GLN A 252 -30.23 -12.84 -13.98
CA GLN A 252 -29.52 -11.93 -14.91
C GLN A 252 -28.73 -10.87 -14.15
N LEU A 253 -29.29 -10.33 -13.06
CA LEU A 253 -28.62 -9.37 -12.21
C LEU A 253 -27.33 -9.93 -11.61
N VAL A 254 -27.40 -11.16 -11.06
CA VAL A 254 -26.24 -11.85 -10.47
C VAL A 254 -25.19 -12.14 -11.53
N VAL A 255 -25.57 -12.66 -12.71
CA VAL A 255 -24.63 -12.95 -13.80
C VAL A 255 -23.91 -11.69 -14.25
N LEU A 256 -24.62 -10.58 -14.46
CA LEU A 256 -24.00 -9.30 -14.83
C LEU A 256 -23.10 -8.75 -13.74
N ALA A 257 -23.50 -8.88 -12.47
CA ALA A 257 -22.69 -8.45 -11.33
C ALA A 257 -21.39 -9.26 -11.21
N ILE A 258 -21.47 -10.58 -11.37
CA ILE A 258 -20.28 -11.46 -11.36
C ILE A 258 -19.35 -11.12 -12.52
N MET A 259 -19.88 -10.97 -13.75
CA MET A 259 -19.07 -10.59 -14.92
C MET A 259 -18.34 -9.27 -14.70
N GLN A 260 -18.97 -8.31 -14.05
CA GLN A 260 -18.33 -7.04 -13.70
C GLN A 260 -17.30 -7.20 -12.58
N ALA A 261 -17.59 -8.00 -11.55
CA ALA A 261 -16.70 -8.24 -10.42
C ALA A 261 -15.47 -9.09 -10.78
N GLN A 262 -15.57 -9.94 -11.80
CA GLN A 262 -14.44 -10.72 -12.33
C GLN A 262 -13.42 -9.89 -13.11
N ARG A 263 -13.76 -8.66 -13.50
CA ARG A 263 -12.79 -7.78 -14.13
C ARG A 263 -11.70 -7.41 -13.12
N PRO A 264 -10.41 -7.69 -13.40
CA PRO A 264 -9.35 -7.46 -12.44
C PRO A 264 -9.20 -5.95 -12.15
N LEU A 265 -9.35 -5.61 -10.88
CA LEU A 265 -9.08 -4.25 -10.40
C LEU A 265 -7.61 -4.19 -9.99
N VAL A 266 -6.74 -3.76 -10.90
CA VAL A 266 -5.30 -3.63 -10.63
C VAL A 266 -4.96 -2.16 -10.46
N MET A 267 -4.34 -1.82 -9.31
CA MET A 267 -3.79 -0.49 -9.10
C MET A 267 -2.56 -0.31 -10.00
N LYS A 268 -2.52 0.79 -10.75
CA LYS A 268 -1.44 1.08 -11.70
C LYS A 268 -0.75 2.40 -11.37
N ALA A 269 0.57 2.44 -11.50
CA ALA A 269 1.36 3.64 -11.44
C ALA A 269 1.74 4.06 -12.88
N PHE A 270 1.57 5.32 -13.26
CA PHE A 270 1.76 5.85 -14.63
C PHE A 270 1.02 5.07 -15.73
N LYS A 271 -0.10 4.40 -15.44
CA LYS A 271 -0.86 3.52 -16.36
C LYS A 271 -0.08 2.30 -16.89
N MET A 272 1.17 2.14 -16.52
CA MET A 272 2.08 1.10 -17.04
C MET A 272 2.51 0.10 -15.98
N LEU A 273 2.87 0.58 -14.79
CA LEU A 273 3.39 -0.27 -13.71
C LEU A 273 2.25 -0.75 -12.82
N GLU A 274 2.02 -2.04 -12.81
CA GLU A 274 1.03 -2.66 -11.92
C GLU A 274 1.58 -2.77 -10.50
N LEU A 275 0.82 -2.30 -9.52
CA LEU A 275 1.21 -2.34 -8.11
C LEU A 275 0.76 -3.67 -7.50
N THR A 276 1.60 -4.70 -7.65
CA THR A 276 1.31 -6.07 -7.24
C THR A 276 2.48 -6.72 -6.51
N TYR A 277 2.25 -7.86 -5.87
CA TYR A 277 3.32 -8.70 -5.31
C TYR A 277 4.37 -9.10 -6.36
N GLY A 278 3.93 -9.37 -7.60
CA GLY A 278 4.83 -9.70 -8.71
C GLY A 278 5.78 -8.56 -9.04
N THR A 279 5.31 -7.33 -9.00
CA THR A 279 6.14 -6.13 -9.22
C THR A 279 7.20 -5.98 -8.11
N PHE A 280 6.84 -6.27 -6.86
CA PHE A 280 7.82 -6.25 -5.77
C PHE A 280 8.97 -7.24 -6.02
N ILE A 281 8.63 -8.49 -6.35
CA ILE A 281 9.63 -9.53 -6.65
C ILE A 281 10.47 -9.13 -7.87
N LEU A 282 9.86 -8.56 -8.90
CA LEU A 282 10.56 -8.10 -10.09
C LEU A 282 11.58 -7.00 -9.76
N VAL A 283 11.21 -6.01 -8.94
CA VAL A 283 12.10 -4.92 -8.51
C VAL A 283 13.28 -5.48 -7.72
N VAL A 284 13.04 -6.35 -6.74
CA VAL A 284 14.12 -6.97 -5.94
C VAL A 284 15.07 -7.76 -6.84
N ARG A 285 14.54 -8.58 -7.73
CA ARG A 285 15.32 -9.39 -8.68
C ARG A 285 16.13 -8.53 -9.65
N SER A 286 15.54 -7.47 -10.20
CA SER A 286 16.22 -6.57 -11.12
C SER A 286 17.34 -5.80 -10.42
N THR A 287 17.11 -5.32 -9.21
CA THR A 287 18.12 -4.63 -8.40
C THR A 287 19.32 -5.55 -8.11
N TYR A 288 19.05 -6.80 -7.73
CA TYR A 288 20.11 -7.79 -7.51
C TYR A 288 20.88 -8.12 -8.81
N SER A 289 20.18 -8.25 -9.95
CA SER A 289 20.83 -8.53 -11.23
C SER A 289 21.78 -7.42 -11.67
N VAL A 290 21.38 -6.15 -11.48
CA VAL A 290 22.22 -4.98 -11.74
C VAL A 290 23.45 -4.99 -10.83
N PHE A 291 23.27 -5.22 -9.53
CA PHE A 291 24.37 -5.34 -8.58
C PHE A 291 25.36 -6.45 -8.99
N ALA A 292 24.86 -7.65 -9.29
CA ALA A 292 25.69 -8.79 -9.65
C ALA A 292 26.51 -8.55 -10.93
N LEU A 293 25.91 -7.87 -11.93
CA LEU A 293 26.58 -7.50 -13.17
C LEU A 293 27.80 -6.57 -12.90
N PHE A 294 27.57 -5.50 -12.14
CA PHE A 294 28.65 -4.55 -11.86
C PHE A 294 29.72 -5.13 -10.93
N TYR A 295 29.32 -5.96 -9.97
CA TYR A 295 30.27 -6.64 -9.08
C TYR A 295 31.16 -7.63 -9.87
N ALA A 296 30.61 -8.32 -10.87
CA ALA A 296 31.40 -9.23 -11.72
C ALA A 296 32.37 -8.51 -12.67
N GLN A 297 32.04 -7.25 -13.08
CA GLN A 297 32.95 -6.44 -13.92
C GLN A 297 34.11 -5.79 -13.16
N HIS A 298 33.94 -5.63 -11.84
CA HIS A 298 34.95 -4.94 -11.01
C HIS A 298 35.98 -5.90 -10.37
N LYS A 299 35.71 -7.22 -10.45
CA LYS A 299 36.69 -8.28 -10.11
C LYS A 299 37.53 -8.69 -11.31
#